data_2c5ce5a69ec95d622837711c69f437f2
#
_entry.id   2c5ce5a69ec95d622837711c69f437f2
#
_cell.length_a   1.000
_cell.length_b   1.000
_cell.length_c   1.000
_cell.angle_alpha   90.00
_cell.angle_beta   90.00
_cell.angle_gamma   90.00
#
_symmetry.space_group_name_H-M   'P 1'
#
loop_
_entity.id
_entity.type
_entity.pdbx_description
1 polymer ?
#
loop_
_entity_poly.entity_id
_entity_poly.type
_entity_poly.pdbx_seq_one_letter_code
_entity_poly.pdbx_strand_id
1 'polypeptide(L)'
;MESYILDWANLLLRWLHVITAIAWVGSSFYFVFLDSSLTPPKDEDLKKQGVSGELWALHGGGFYHPVKFAGAPPKLPEHTHWFYWESYTTWLSGFALLTVSYLWNANIYLVNPADPIMSSSTAIVVALAFLVVFWLLYNGICRIFGEKQGGDGIVGALVLVLVCLASYLACHLFPGQAAFLLIGAMLATSMSANVFFWIIPGQKKMVAAIKAGEPVDPIHGQRGKQRSVHNTYFTLPVLFAMLSNHYGWLYNHDLNWLVLILMMFAGAAIRQFFVMRHGYKLGRNPHPWKYAAVGVAVLLGVMVWLKPAAPVATPATPATPATPAASAVPANSAGTETQASAAAASAGSYENVRIIMQQHCVVCHSSETIAQKNVKFDSPEEVKSHAQQIYQQVVLLRKMPFGNPGALSDTEREAIKQWFENGAALN
;
A
#
# COMPACT_ATOMS: atom_id res chain seq x y z
N MET A 1 1.85 27.41 -10.64
CA MET A 1 0.42 27.10 -10.85
C MET A 1 0.19 25.60 -10.97
N GLU A 2 1.00 24.87 -11.78
CA GLU A 2 0.91 23.41 -11.94
C GLU A 2 1.05 22.66 -10.60
N SER A 3 2.10 22.93 -9.82
CA SER A 3 2.30 22.34 -8.48
C SER A 3 1.08 22.52 -7.57
N TYR A 4 0.52 23.70 -7.52
CA TYR A 4 -0.68 24.00 -6.72
C TYR A 4 -1.89 23.14 -7.13
N ILE A 5 -2.10 22.97 -8.44
CA ILE A 5 -3.19 22.13 -8.96
C ILE A 5 -2.95 20.66 -8.63
N LEU A 6 -1.71 20.18 -8.77
CA LEU A 6 -1.34 18.81 -8.43
C LEU A 6 -1.49 18.50 -6.92
N ASP A 7 -1.17 19.46 -6.05
CA ASP A 7 -1.34 19.33 -4.60
C ASP A 7 -2.83 19.19 -4.23
N TRP A 8 -3.69 20.05 -4.81
CA TRP A 8 -5.13 19.94 -4.63
C TRP A 8 -5.71 18.65 -5.21
N ALA A 9 -5.28 18.25 -6.40
CA ALA A 9 -5.70 16.98 -7.00
C ALA A 9 -5.31 15.79 -6.11
N ASN A 10 -4.08 15.76 -5.59
CA ASN A 10 -3.62 14.73 -4.68
C ASN A 10 -4.46 14.69 -3.40
N LEU A 11 -4.74 15.85 -2.77
CA LEU A 11 -5.53 15.92 -1.55
C LEU A 11 -6.96 15.42 -1.78
N LEU A 12 -7.65 15.94 -2.80
CA LEU A 12 -9.05 15.63 -3.04
C LEU A 12 -9.24 14.18 -3.51
N LEU A 13 -8.37 13.69 -4.40
CA LEU A 13 -8.39 12.28 -4.83
C LEU A 13 -8.09 11.33 -3.67
N ARG A 14 -7.14 11.67 -2.80
CA ARG A 14 -6.81 10.86 -1.63
C ARG A 14 -7.97 10.82 -0.63
N TRP A 15 -8.61 11.95 -0.40
CA TRP A 15 -9.77 12.02 0.46
C TRP A 15 -10.93 11.18 -0.09
N LEU A 16 -11.26 11.33 -1.37
CA LEU A 16 -12.27 10.51 -2.04
C LEU A 16 -11.91 9.02 -1.98
N HIS A 17 -10.65 8.66 -2.30
CA HIS A 17 -10.18 7.28 -2.28
C HIS A 17 -10.31 6.63 -0.89
N VAL A 18 -9.92 7.32 0.16
CA VAL A 18 -10.04 6.82 1.54
C VAL A 18 -11.51 6.59 1.92
N ILE A 19 -12.40 7.55 1.63
CA ILE A 19 -13.84 7.41 1.94
C ILE A 19 -14.45 6.20 1.22
N THR A 20 -14.19 6.06 -0.08
CA THR A 20 -14.76 4.96 -0.87
C THR A 20 -14.14 3.62 -0.53
N ALA A 21 -12.83 3.58 -0.22
CA ALA A 21 -12.17 2.39 0.27
C ALA A 21 -12.73 1.92 1.63
N ILE A 22 -12.98 2.84 2.56
CA ILE A 22 -13.63 2.53 3.84
C ILE A 22 -15.03 1.94 3.60
N ALA A 23 -15.82 2.54 2.71
CA ALA A 23 -17.16 2.05 2.38
C ALA A 23 -17.08 0.64 1.77
N TRP A 24 -16.16 0.40 0.83
CA TRP A 24 -16.00 -0.91 0.19
C TRP A 24 -15.49 -1.98 1.17
N VAL A 25 -14.46 -1.69 1.94
CA VAL A 25 -13.94 -2.62 2.96
C VAL A 25 -15.00 -2.89 4.02
N GLY A 26 -15.72 -1.86 4.48
CA GLY A 26 -16.77 -1.98 5.48
C GLY A 26 -17.91 -2.87 5.00
N SER A 27 -18.42 -2.66 3.79
CA SER A 27 -19.47 -3.50 3.19
C SER A 27 -19.01 -4.95 3.00
N SER A 28 -17.77 -5.15 2.53
CA SER A 28 -17.18 -6.48 2.37
C SER A 28 -17.09 -7.22 3.72
N PHE A 29 -16.65 -6.55 4.78
CA PHE A 29 -16.57 -7.15 6.12
C PHE A 29 -17.94 -7.45 6.70
N TYR A 30 -18.91 -6.55 6.48
CA TYR A 30 -20.29 -6.76 6.90
C TYR A 30 -20.91 -7.97 6.24
N PHE A 31 -20.78 -8.13 4.90
CA PHE A 31 -21.37 -9.27 4.20
C PHE A 31 -20.69 -10.60 4.55
N VAL A 32 -19.38 -10.61 4.81
CA VAL A 32 -18.70 -11.80 5.33
C VAL A 32 -19.20 -12.16 6.72
N PHE A 33 -19.39 -11.15 7.60
CA PHE A 33 -19.99 -11.35 8.92
C PHE A 33 -21.40 -11.90 8.79
N LEU A 34 -22.25 -11.25 7.99
CA LEU A 34 -23.66 -11.63 7.78
C LEU A 34 -23.74 -13.08 7.28
N ASP A 35 -23.05 -13.41 6.17
CA ASP A 35 -23.10 -14.74 5.56
C ASP A 35 -22.63 -15.86 6.50
N SER A 36 -21.62 -15.56 7.33
CA SER A 36 -21.06 -16.52 8.30
C SER A 36 -21.89 -16.64 9.59
N SER A 37 -22.79 -15.69 9.87
CA SER A 37 -23.57 -15.63 11.11
C SER A 37 -25.03 -16.02 10.94
N LEU A 38 -25.49 -16.27 9.72
CA LEU A 38 -26.86 -16.70 9.46
C LEU A 38 -27.17 -18.04 10.15
N THR A 39 -28.34 -18.14 10.74
CA THR A 39 -28.90 -19.37 11.30
C THR A 39 -30.13 -19.81 10.50
N PRO A 40 -30.48 -21.10 10.50
CA PRO A 40 -31.72 -21.55 9.87
C PRO A 40 -32.92 -20.80 10.46
N PRO A 41 -33.89 -20.38 9.62
CA PRO A 41 -35.05 -19.65 10.10
C PRO A 41 -35.88 -20.53 11.02
N LYS A 42 -36.45 -19.92 12.07
CA LYS A 42 -37.35 -20.60 13.01
C LYS A 42 -38.79 -20.55 12.52
N ASP A 43 -39.15 -19.46 11.81
CA ASP A 43 -40.48 -19.22 11.26
C ASP A 43 -40.75 -20.15 10.06
N GLU A 44 -41.85 -20.89 10.13
CA GLU A 44 -42.27 -21.82 9.08
C GLU A 44 -42.64 -21.10 7.78
N ASP A 45 -43.13 -19.86 7.84
CA ASP A 45 -43.48 -19.12 6.62
C ASP A 45 -42.22 -18.62 5.92
N LEU A 46 -41.15 -18.30 6.62
CA LEU A 46 -39.84 -18.03 6.01
C LEU A 46 -39.26 -19.28 5.35
N LYS A 47 -39.41 -20.46 5.98
CA LYS A 47 -38.99 -21.74 5.37
C LYS A 47 -39.74 -22.04 4.09
N LYS A 48 -41.07 -21.87 4.08
CA LYS A 48 -41.89 -22.05 2.88
C LYS A 48 -41.51 -21.11 1.74
N GLN A 49 -41.02 -19.89 2.06
CA GLN A 49 -40.53 -18.95 1.08
C GLN A 49 -39.13 -19.29 0.54
N GLY A 50 -38.49 -20.35 1.03
CA GLY A 50 -37.13 -20.77 0.61
C GLY A 50 -35.99 -20.01 1.28
N VAL A 51 -36.24 -19.38 2.41
CA VAL A 51 -35.19 -18.75 3.22
C VAL A 51 -34.30 -19.83 3.81
N SER A 52 -32.99 -19.75 3.61
CA SER A 52 -31.97 -20.68 4.11
C SER A 52 -31.25 -20.17 5.34
N GLY A 53 -31.35 -18.88 5.62
CA GLY A 53 -30.69 -18.28 6.75
C GLY A 53 -31.29 -16.94 7.14
N GLU A 54 -31.30 -16.67 8.44
CA GLU A 54 -31.74 -15.39 9.02
C GLU A 54 -30.76 -14.89 10.06
N LEU A 55 -30.71 -13.60 10.26
CA LEU A 55 -29.99 -12.94 11.34
C LEU A 55 -30.83 -11.80 11.91
N TRP A 56 -30.89 -11.69 13.22
CA TRP A 56 -31.42 -10.50 13.89
C TRP A 56 -30.26 -9.59 14.30
N ALA A 57 -30.28 -8.36 13.86
CA ALA A 57 -29.27 -7.34 14.18
C ALA A 57 -29.92 -6.11 14.79
N LEU A 58 -29.22 -5.49 15.74
CA LEU A 58 -29.61 -4.22 16.36
C LEU A 58 -28.55 -3.18 16.00
N HIS A 59 -28.97 -2.06 15.40
CA HIS A 59 -28.07 -0.96 15.09
C HIS A 59 -28.82 0.38 15.12
N GLY A 60 -28.24 1.39 15.76
CA GLY A 60 -28.83 2.73 15.85
C GLY A 60 -30.25 2.77 16.44
N GLY A 61 -30.59 1.84 17.35
CA GLY A 61 -31.92 1.73 17.95
C GLY A 61 -32.94 0.99 17.08
N GLY A 62 -32.60 0.57 15.85
CA GLY A 62 -33.48 -0.20 14.95
C GLY A 62 -33.19 -1.69 14.99
N PHE A 63 -34.24 -2.51 14.81
CA PHE A 63 -34.15 -3.95 14.64
C PHE A 63 -34.11 -4.27 13.14
N TYR A 64 -33.10 -5.01 12.72
CA TYR A 64 -32.90 -5.44 11.33
C TYR A 64 -32.98 -6.95 11.26
N HIS A 65 -33.74 -7.46 10.27
CA HIS A 65 -33.92 -8.89 10.05
C HIS A 65 -33.52 -9.29 8.63
N PRO A 66 -32.22 -9.29 8.28
CA PRO A 66 -31.79 -9.78 6.98
C PRO A 66 -32.00 -11.30 6.86
N VAL A 67 -32.57 -11.70 5.73
CA VAL A 67 -32.78 -13.08 5.34
C VAL A 67 -32.05 -13.41 4.06
N LYS A 68 -31.60 -14.67 3.91
CA LYS A 68 -30.93 -15.18 2.73
C LYS A 68 -31.69 -16.34 2.15
N PHE A 69 -31.98 -16.30 0.87
CA PHE A 69 -32.63 -17.39 0.15
C PHE A 69 -31.63 -18.44 -0.33
N ALA A 70 -32.00 -19.72 -0.34
CA ALA A 70 -31.15 -20.81 -0.82
C ALA A 70 -30.92 -20.76 -2.34
N GLY A 71 -31.87 -20.17 -3.04
CA GLY A 71 -31.85 -19.96 -4.48
C GLY A 71 -32.53 -18.63 -4.85
N ALA A 72 -33.42 -18.67 -5.84
CA ALA A 72 -34.23 -17.50 -6.19
C ALA A 72 -35.30 -17.22 -5.13
N PRO A 73 -35.49 -15.95 -4.70
CA PRO A 73 -36.63 -15.58 -3.89
C PRO A 73 -37.94 -15.75 -4.68
N PRO A 74 -39.06 -16.03 -4.01
CA PRO A 74 -40.35 -16.23 -4.70
C PRO A 74 -40.79 -15.01 -5.54
N LYS A 75 -40.39 -13.83 -5.08
CA LYS A 75 -40.64 -12.55 -5.75
C LYS A 75 -39.47 -11.61 -5.52
N LEU A 76 -38.94 -11.04 -6.60
CA LEU A 76 -37.96 -9.96 -6.49
C LEU A 76 -38.69 -8.64 -6.22
N PRO A 77 -38.12 -7.77 -5.35
CA PRO A 77 -38.58 -6.41 -5.20
C PRO A 77 -38.34 -5.61 -6.49
N GLU A 78 -39.15 -4.58 -6.70
CA GLU A 78 -38.99 -3.69 -7.85
C GLU A 78 -37.62 -3.02 -7.87
N HIS A 79 -37.17 -2.59 -6.70
CA HIS A 79 -35.87 -1.97 -6.53
C HIS A 79 -34.92 -2.87 -5.72
N THR A 80 -33.74 -3.14 -6.29
CA THR A 80 -32.65 -3.87 -5.65
C THR A 80 -31.43 -2.97 -5.56
N HIS A 81 -30.79 -2.89 -4.40
CA HIS A 81 -29.52 -2.18 -4.26
C HIS A 81 -28.35 -3.05 -4.75
N TRP A 82 -27.42 -2.44 -5.47
CA TRP A 82 -26.26 -3.10 -6.04
C TRP A 82 -24.99 -2.52 -5.44
N PHE A 83 -24.20 -3.34 -4.74
CA PHE A 83 -22.94 -2.97 -4.12
C PHE A 83 -21.79 -3.03 -5.13
N TYR A 84 -21.61 -1.99 -5.94
CA TYR A 84 -20.53 -1.91 -6.93
C TYR A 84 -19.86 -0.54 -7.04
N TRP A 85 -20.58 0.53 -6.76
CA TRP A 85 -20.00 1.88 -6.86
C TRP A 85 -18.88 2.11 -5.88
N GLU A 86 -18.93 1.52 -4.69
CA GLU A 86 -17.87 1.56 -3.69
C GLU A 86 -16.55 1.02 -4.28
N SER A 87 -16.62 -0.11 -4.97
CA SER A 87 -15.49 -0.75 -5.64
C SER A 87 -14.99 0.09 -6.83
N TYR A 88 -15.89 0.54 -7.69
CA TYR A 88 -15.52 1.28 -8.90
C TYR A 88 -14.94 2.64 -8.58
N THR A 89 -15.55 3.39 -7.66
CA THR A 89 -15.02 4.70 -7.24
C THR A 89 -13.69 4.57 -6.51
N THR A 90 -13.52 3.51 -5.70
CA THR A 90 -12.23 3.22 -5.07
C THR A 90 -11.15 2.97 -6.12
N TRP A 91 -11.43 2.17 -7.13
CA TRP A 91 -10.46 1.90 -8.20
C TRP A 91 -10.17 3.14 -9.03
N LEU A 92 -11.19 3.89 -9.47
CA LEU A 92 -11.03 5.11 -10.28
C LEU A 92 -10.22 6.17 -9.54
N SER A 93 -10.55 6.44 -8.28
CA SER A 93 -9.81 7.40 -7.46
C SER A 93 -8.38 6.93 -7.14
N GLY A 94 -8.19 5.62 -6.91
CA GLY A 94 -6.88 5.03 -6.70
C GLY A 94 -6.00 5.07 -7.94
N PHE A 95 -6.56 4.79 -9.11
CA PHE A 95 -5.84 4.90 -10.39
C PHE A 95 -5.48 6.35 -10.71
N ALA A 96 -6.39 7.30 -10.46
CA ALA A 96 -6.10 8.72 -10.59
C ALA A 96 -4.99 9.16 -9.62
N LEU A 97 -4.98 8.68 -8.37
CA LEU A 97 -3.90 8.93 -7.42
C LEU A 97 -2.56 8.34 -7.89
N LEU A 98 -2.57 7.11 -8.40
CA LEU A 98 -1.38 6.50 -8.99
C LEU A 98 -0.85 7.38 -10.12
N THR A 99 -1.73 7.87 -10.99
CA THR A 99 -1.37 8.74 -12.11
C THR A 99 -0.75 10.05 -11.63
N VAL A 100 -1.43 10.80 -10.77
CA VAL A 100 -0.98 12.11 -10.30
C VAL A 100 0.27 12.01 -9.42
N SER A 101 0.39 10.96 -8.59
CA SER A 101 1.48 10.84 -7.63
C SER A 101 2.72 10.14 -8.18
N TYR A 102 2.56 9.14 -9.07
CA TYR A 102 3.66 8.26 -9.51
C TYR A 102 3.90 8.32 -11.01
N LEU A 103 2.86 8.22 -11.84
CA LEU A 103 3.07 8.17 -13.29
C LEU A 103 3.46 9.54 -13.85
N TRP A 104 2.92 10.64 -13.30
CA TRP A 104 3.25 12.00 -13.72
C TRP A 104 4.72 12.34 -13.43
N ASN A 105 5.25 11.85 -12.32
CA ASN A 105 6.64 12.07 -11.92
C ASN A 105 7.41 10.74 -11.90
N ALA A 106 7.31 9.95 -12.96
CA ALA A 106 7.89 8.61 -13.04
C ALA A 106 9.42 8.60 -12.88
N ASN A 107 10.11 9.65 -13.32
CA ASN A 107 11.54 9.84 -13.14
C ASN A 107 11.98 9.94 -11.68
N ILE A 108 11.06 10.27 -10.77
CA ILE A 108 11.34 10.42 -9.34
C ILE A 108 10.83 9.21 -8.55
N TYR A 109 9.63 8.73 -8.88
CA TYR A 109 8.94 7.74 -8.07
C TYR A 109 9.04 6.31 -8.61
N LEU A 110 9.15 6.11 -9.93
CA LEU A 110 9.21 4.78 -10.55
C LEU A 110 10.62 4.37 -10.97
N VAL A 111 11.55 5.31 -11.06
CA VAL A 111 12.94 5.04 -11.42
C VAL A 111 13.82 5.53 -10.28
N ASN A 112 14.89 4.79 -9.96
CA ASN A 112 15.94 5.30 -9.09
C ASN A 112 16.92 6.12 -9.93
N PRO A 113 17.00 7.45 -9.79
CA PRO A 113 17.90 8.26 -10.61
C PRO A 113 19.38 7.95 -10.40
N ALA A 114 19.76 7.45 -9.22
CA ALA A 114 21.13 7.10 -8.89
C ALA A 114 21.59 5.79 -9.55
N ASP A 115 20.64 4.89 -9.87
CA ASP A 115 20.90 3.61 -10.53
C ASP A 115 19.66 3.21 -11.38
N PRO A 116 19.51 3.79 -12.57
CA PRO A 116 18.32 3.59 -13.38
C PRO A 116 18.38 2.25 -14.13
N ILE A 117 17.53 1.30 -13.71
CA ILE A 117 17.36 0.00 -14.39
C ILE A 117 16.63 0.19 -15.74
N MET A 118 15.74 1.19 -15.83
CA MET A 118 14.92 1.45 -17.02
C MET A 118 14.60 2.93 -17.18
N SER A 119 14.20 3.34 -18.39
CA SER A 119 13.72 4.70 -18.63
C SER A 119 12.37 4.97 -17.94
N SER A 120 12.03 6.23 -17.68
CA SER A 120 10.75 6.62 -17.05
C SER A 120 9.55 6.13 -17.85
N SER A 121 9.58 6.22 -19.17
CA SER A 121 8.50 5.72 -20.03
C SER A 121 8.37 4.20 -19.97
N THR A 122 9.47 3.47 -19.93
CA THR A 122 9.46 2.01 -19.73
C THR A 122 8.90 1.66 -18.36
N ALA A 123 9.30 2.39 -17.32
CA ALA A 123 8.79 2.18 -15.95
C ALA A 123 7.27 2.36 -15.86
N ILE A 124 6.70 3.38 -16.54
CA ILE A 124 5.25 3.56 -16.63
C ILE A 124 4.58 2.35 -17.29
N VAL A 125 5.10 1.91 -18.45
CA VAL A 125 4.54 0.75 -19.17
C VAL A 125 4.61 -0.51 -18.33
N VAL A 126 5.73 -0.78 -17.68
CA VAL A 126 5.90 -1.94 -16.81
C VAL A 126 4.98 -1.86 -15.59
N ALA A 127 4.83 -0.69 -14.96
CA ALA A 127 3.90 -0.50 -13.84
C ALA A 127 2.45 -0.79 -14.25
N LEU A 128 2.00 -0.30 -15.40
CA LEU A 128 0.66 -0.59 -15.92
C LEU A 128 0.52 -2.06 -16.31
N ALA A 129 1.58 -2.66 -16.85
CA ALA A 129 1.59 -4.09 -17.18
C ALA A 129 1.42 -4.97 -15.91
N PHE A 130 2.00 -4.61 -14.76
CA PHE A 130 1.76 -5.31 -13.51
C PHE A 130 0.27 -5.38 -13.17
N LEU A 131 -0.49 -4.29 -13.34
CA LEU A 131 -1.92 -4.27 -13.05
C LEU A 131 -2.70 -5.22 -13.99
N VAL A 132 -2.41 -5.15 -15.28
CA VAL A 132 -3.17 -5.88 -16.31
C VAL A 132 -2.76 -7.34 -16.38
N VAL A 133 -1.46 -7.63 -16.48
CA VAL A 133 -0.95 -9.00 -16.65
C VAL A 133 -1.25 -9.85 -15.41
N PHE A 134 -1.06 -9.30 -14.22
CA PHE A 134 -1.42 -10.03 -13.01
C PHE A 134 -2.90 -10.43 -13.00
N TRP A 135 -3.81 -9.48 -13.33
CA TRP A 135 -5.23 -9.80 -13.38
C TRP A 135 -5.56 -10.86 -14.44
N LEU A 136 -4.94 -10.80 -15.61
CA LEU A 136 -5.15 -11.79 -16.67
C LEU A 136 -4.69 -13.20 -16.21
N LEU A 137 -3.51 -13.31 -15.61
CA LEU A 137 -2.99 -14.57 -15.08
C LEU A 137 -3.85 -15.10 -13.93
N TYR A 138 -4.18 -14.25 -12.95
CA TYR A 138 -5.08 -14.58 -11.86
C TYR A 138 -6.45 -15.05 -12.37
N ASN A 139 -7.02 -14.32 -13.33
CA ASN A 139 -8.29 -14.69 -13.93
C ASN A 139 -8.22 -16.02 -14.68
N GLY A 140 -7.13 -16.27 -15.40
CA GLY A 140 -6.86 -17.54 -16.06
C GLY A 140 -6.80 -18.72 -15.07
N ILE A 141 -6.04 -18.57 -13.97
CA ILE A 141 -5.97 -19.58 -12.89
C ILE A 141 -7.36 -19.90 -12.34
N CYS A 142 -8.15 -18.89 -12.03
CA CYS A 142 -9.49 -19.09 -11.50
C CYS A 142 -10.44 -19.79 -12.51
N ARG A 143 -10.33 -19.50 -13.80
CA ARG A 143 -11.16 -20.14 -14.83
C ARG A 143 -10.75 -21.60 -15.07
N ILE A 144 -9.46 -21.91 -15.06
CA ILE A 144 -8.95 -23.25 -15.38
C ILE A 144 -9.18 -24.22 -14.21
N PHE A 145 -8.93 -23.75 -12.99
CA PHE A 145 -8.91 -24.61 -11.80
C PHE A 145 -10.10 -24.37 -10.86
N GLY A 146 -10.64 -23.14 -10.79
CA GLY A 146 -11.60 -22.76 -9.77
C GLY A 146 -13.03 -23.28 -9.98
N GLU A 147 -13.35 -23.76 -11.18
CA GLU A 147 -14.65 -24.38 -11.48
C GLU A 147 -14.64 -25.92 -11.23
N LYS A 148 -13.47 -26.48 -10.91
CA LYS A 148 -13.33 -27.90 -10.62
C LYS A 148 -13.63 -28.21 -9.15
N GLN A 149 -14.19 -29.37 -8.88
CA GLN A 149 -14.40 -29.84 -7.51
C GLN A 149 -13.07 -29.90 -6.74
N GLY A 150 -12.99 -29.22 -5.59
CA GLY A 150 -11.76 -29.09 -4.80
C GLY A 150 -10.72 -28.11 -5.37
N GLY A 151 -11.05 -27.38 -6.44
CA GLY A 151 -10.12 -26.49 -7.13
C GLY A 151 -9.70 -25.23 -6.33
N ASP A 152 -10.48 -24.82 -5.33
CA ASP A 152 -10.19 -23.60 -4.54
C ASP A 152 -8.82 -23.65 -3.84
N GLY A 153 -8.40 -24.84 -3.36
CA GLY A 153 -7.07 -25.01 -2.76
C GLY A 153 -5.94 -24.82 -3.76
N ILE A 154 -6.10 -25.35 -4.97
CA ILE A 154 -5.14 -25.20 -6.08
C ILE A 154 -5.06 -23.74 -6.50
N VAL A 155 -6.22 -23.09 -6.68
CA VAL A 155 -6.29 -21.67 -7.01
C VAL A 155 -5.61 -20.82 -5.94
N GLY A 156 -5.88 -21.08 -4.66
CA GLY A 156 -5.22 -20.38 -3.54
C GLY A 156 -3.71 -20.51 -3.57
N ALA A 157 -3.17 -21.72 -3.79
CA ALA A 157 -1.74 -21.97 -3.88
C ALA A 157 -1.10 -21.26 -5.09
N LEU A 158 -1.70 -21.37 -6.27
CA LEU A 158 -1.19 -20.72 -7.49
C LEU A 158 -1.24 -19.18 -7.39
N VAL A 159 -2.30 -18.63 -6.82
CA VAL A 159 -2.42 -17.17 -6.59
C VAL A 159 -1.38 -16.70 -5.57
N LEU A 160 -1.12 -17.46 -4.50
CA LEU A 160 -0.06 -17.15 -3.55
C LEU A 160 1.30 -17.10 -4.25
N VAL A 161 1.64 -18.09 -5.06
CA VAL A 161 2.90 -18.12 -5.84
C VAL A 161 2.97 -16.91 -6.79
N LEU A 162 1.88 -16.60 -7.48
CA LEU A 162 1.82 -15.46 -8.38
C LEU A 162 2.05 -14.12 -7.65
N VAL A 163 1.46 -13.94 -6.46
CA VAL A 163 1.67 -12.75 -5.62
C VAL A 163 3.12 -12.66 -5.14
N CYS A 164 3.70 -13.77 -4.70
CA CYS A 164 5.11 -13.81 -4.27
C CYS A 164 6.06 -13.44 -5.41
N LEU A 165 5.83 -14.02 -6.60
CA LEU A 165 6.64 -13.70 -7.80
C LEU A 165 6.49 -12.24 -8.20
N ALA A 166 5.26 -11.70 -8.24
CA ALA A 166 5.01 -10.31 -8.55
C ALA A 166 5.68 -9.37 -7.53
N SER A 167 5.63 -9.70 -6.23
CA SER A 167 6.28 -8.91 -5.18
C SER A 167 7.79 -8.91 -5.32
N TYR A 168 8.39 -10.07 -5.61
CA TYR A 168 9.82 -10.17 -5.89
C TYR A 168 10.23 -9.32 -7.08
N LEU A 169 9.54 -9.46 -8.22
CA LEU A 169 9.83 -8.69 -9.43
C LEU A 169 9.63 -7.19 -9.22
N ALA A 170 8.55 -6.76 -8.58
CA ALA A 170 8.29 -5.35 -8.34
C ALA A 170 9.40 -4.70 -7.49
N CYS A 171 9.84 -5.36 -6.41
CA CYS A 171 10.88 -4.83 -5.53
C CYS A 171 12.28 -4.80 -6.18
N HIS A 172 12.51 -5.56 -7.26
CA HIS A 172 13.77 -5.51 -8.03
C HIS A 172 13.71 -4.54 -9.21
N LEU A 173 12.51 -4.21 -9.70
CA LEU A 173 12.35 -3.32 -10.85
C LEU A 173 12.08 -1.87 -10.47
N PHE A 174 11.49 -1.63 -9.29
CA PHE A 174 11.07 -0.31 -8.84
C PHE A 174 11.66 0.06 -7.48
N PRO A 175 11.80 1.34 -7.17
CA PRO A 175 12.10 1.79 -5.81
C PRO A 175 11.11 1.19 -4.81
N GLY A 176 11.57 0.80 -3.63
CA GLY A 176 10.77 0.02 -2.67
C GLY A 176 9.41 0.63 -2.33
N GLN A 177 9.34 1.96 -2.20
CA GLN A 177 8.06 2.67 -1.97
C GLN A 177 7.07 2.45 -3.12
N ALA A 178 7.53 2.58 -4.36
CA ALA A 178 6.70 2.35 -5.54
C ALA A 178 6.32 0.89 -5.68
N ALA A 179 7.26 -0.03 -5.44
CA ALA A 179 7.02 -1.47 -5.49
C ALA A 179 5.91 -1.91 -4.55
N PHE A 180 5.96 -1.49 -3.28
CA PHE A 180 4.93 -1.83 -2.29
C PHE A 180 3.55 -1.29 -2.70
N LEU A 181 3.50 -0.01 -3.10
CA LEU A 181 2.25 0.58 -3.58
C LEU A 181 1.71 -0.14 -4.82
N LEU A 182 2.60 -0.46 -5.78
CA LEU A 182 2.23 -1.13 -7.02
C LEU A 182 1.62 -2.52 -6.77
N ILE A 183 2.17 -3.30 -5.83
CA ILE A 183 1.58 -4.59 -5.43
C ILE A 183 0.20 -4.38 -4.81
N GLY A 184 0.02 -3.37 -3.96
CA GLY A 184 -1.30 -3.01 -3.43
C GLY A 184 -2.29 -2.63 -4.53
N ALA A 185 -1.87 -1.78 -5.48
CA ALA A 185 -2.68 -1.37 -6.63
C ALA A 185 -3.03 -2.54 -7.57
N MET A 186 -2.11 -3.47 -7.78
CA MET A 186 -2.28 -4.69 -8.56
C MET A 186 -3.36 -5.60 -7.96
N LEU A 187 -3.29 -5.87 -6.67
CA LEU A 187 -4.30 -6.65 -5.96
C LEU A 187 -5.66 -5.92 -5.95
N ALA A 188 -5.69 -4.62 -5.65
CA ALA A 188 -6.92 -3.82 -5.66
C ALA A 188 -7.56 -3.76 -7.05
N THR A 189 -6.76 -3.66 -8.12
CA THR A 189 -7.24 -3.75 -9.51
C THR A 189 -7.91 -5.10 -9.76
N SER A 190 -7.29 -6.19 -9.31
CA SER A 190 -7.88 -7.53 -9.44
C SER A 190 -9.18 -7.66 -8.65
N MET A 191 -9.26 -7.06 -7.45
CA MET A 191 -10.47 -7.05 -6.65
C MET A 191 -11.62 -6.29 -7.34
N SER A 192 -11.35 -5.10 -7.89
CA SER A 192 -12.36 -4.32 -8.60
C SER A 192 -12.75 -4.98 -9.93
N ALA A 193 -11.79 -5.55 -10.66
CA ALA A 193 -12.05 -6.32 -11.86
C ALA A 193 -12.92 -7.56 -11.60
N ASN A 194 -12.77 -8.22 -10.45
CA ASN A 194 -13.67 -9.29 -10.02
C ASN A 194 -15.12 -8.80 -9.87
N VAL A 195 -15.32 -7.62 -9.29
CA VAL A 195 -16.67 -7.01 -9.19
C VAL A 195 -17.22 -6.69 -10.58
N PHE A 196 -16.41 -6.04 -11.43
CA PHE A 196 -16.83 -5.54 -12.73
C PHE A 196 -17.09 -6.65 -13.75
N PHE A 197 -16.21 -7.66 -13.86
CA PHE A 197 -16.31 -8.67 -14.91
C PHE A 197 -17.05 -9.95 -14.48
N TRP A 198 -17.13 -10.25 -13.18
CA TRP A 198 -17.64 -11.52 -12.70
C TRP A 198 -18.84 -11.39 -11.76
N ILE A 199 -18.72 -10.62 -10.68
CA ILE A 199 -19.74 -10.57 -9.62
C ILE A 199 -21.01 -9.90 -10.16
N ILE A 200 -20.93 -8.65 -10.59
CA ILE A 200 -22.08 -7.89 -11.05
C ILE A 200 -22.71 -8.47 -12.33
N PRO A 201 -21.93 -8.83 -13.38
CA PRO A 201 -22.54 -9.47 -14.56
C PRO A 201 -23.21 -10.80 -14.23
N GLY A 202 -22.64 -11.62 -13.35
CA GLY A 202 -23.24 -12.86 -12.88
C GLY A 202 -24.57 -12.62 -12.16
N GLN A 203 -24.59 -11.67 -11.21
CA GLN A 203 -25.80 -11.29 -10.50
C GLN A 203 -26.88 -10.74 -11.44
N LYS A 204 -26.52 -9.92 -12.44
CA LYS A 204 -27.48 -9.41 -13.44
C LYS A 204 -28.11 -10.55 -14.24
N LYS A 205 -27.34 -11.57 -14.63
CA LYS A 205 -27.87 -12.76 -15.32
C LYS A 205 -28.83 -13.55 -14.42
N MET A 206 -28.49 -13.74 -13.15
CA MET A 206 -29.39 -14.41 -12.19
C MET A 206 -30.71 -13.65 -12.02
N VAL A 207 -30.64 -12.32 -11.85
CA VAL A 207 -31.84 -11.48 -11.74
C VAL A 207 -32.70 -11.53 -13.02
N ALA A 208 -32.08 -11.52 -14.21
CA ALA A 208 -32.76 -11.61 -15.46
C ALA A 208 -33.52 -12.95 -15.60
N ALA A 209 -32.88 -14.08 -15.28
CA ALA A 209 -33.50 -15.39 -15.29
C ALA A 209 -34.71 -15.47 -14.33
N ILE A 210 -34.59 -14.95 -13.10
CA ILE A 210 -35.69 -14.90 -12.14
C ILE A 210 -36.88 -14.08 -12.69
N LYS A 211 -36.61 -12.92 -13.29
CA LYS A 211 -37.65 -12.06 -13.88
C LYS A 211 -38.32 -12.70 -15.07
N ALA A 212 -37.62 -13.53 -15.84
CA ALA A 212 -38.15 -14.31 -16.96
C ALA A 212 -38.90 -15.59 -16.52
N GLY A 213 -38.86 -15.96 -15.24
CA GLY A 213 -39.38 -17.23 -14.74
C GLY A 213 -38.57 -18.44 -15.18
N GLU A 214 -37.29 -18.22 -15.56
CA GLU A 214 -36.36 -19.25 -16.02
C GLU A 214 -35.51 -19.79 -14.86
N PRO A 215 -35.02 -21.04 -14.95
CA PRO A 215 -34.08 -21.58 -13.97
C PRO A 215 -32.79 -20.75 -13.90
N VAL A 216 -32.33 -20.45 -12.68
CA VAL A 216 -31.08 -19.74 -12.46
C VAL A 216 -29.91 -20.70 -12.59
N ASP A 217 -28.96 -20.42 -13.49
CA ASP A 217 -27.71 -21.17 -13.59
C ASP A 217 -26.83 -20.93 -12.38
N PRO A 218 -26.55 -21.96 -11.55
CA PRO A 218 -25.77 -21.84 -10.33
C PRO A 218 -24.32 -21.42 -10.56
N ILE A 219 -23.79 -21.59 -11.79
CA ILE A 219 -22.40 -21.23 -12.11
C ILE A 219 -22.09 -19.75 -11.88
N HIS A 220 -23.08 -18.87 -12.12
CA HIS A 220 -22.92 -17.43 -11.91
C HIS A 220 -22.73 -17.08 -10.43
N GLY A 221 -23.50 -17.73 -9.56
CA GLY A 221 -23.37 -17.60 -8.12
C GLY A 221 -22.05 -18.17 -7.60
N GLN A 222 -21.63 -19.34 -8.08
CA GLN A 222 -20.37 -19.98 -7.68
C GLN A 222 -19.16 -19.13 -8.05
N ARG A 223 -19.08 -18.65 -9.30
CA ARG A 223 -18.02 -17.74 -9.77
C ARG A 223 -17.99 -16.45 -8.96
N GLY A 224 -19.13 -15.82 -8.76
CA GLY A 224 -19.24 -14.61 -7.95
C GLY A 224 -18.76 -14.82 -6.51
N LYS A 225 -19.17 -15.93 -5.87
CA LYS A 225 -18.75 -16.29 -4.52
C LYS A 225 -17.24 -16.51 -4.43
N GLN A 226 -16.63 -17.27 -5.34
CA GLN A 226 -15.18 -17.50 -5.36
C GLN A 226 -14.42 -16.18 -5.43
N ARG A 227 -14.80 -15.29 -6.36
CA ARG A 227 -14.14 -13.98 -6.50
C ARG A 227 -14.32 -13.09 -5.27
N SER A 228 -15.50 -13.11 -4.65
CA SER A 228 -15.76 -12.39 -3.41
C SER A 228 -14.90 -12.91 -2.24
N VAL A 229 -14.72 -14.23 -2.16
CA VAL A 229 -13.82 -14.82 -1.16
C VAL A 229 -12.37 -14.36 -1.37
N HIS A 230 -11.86 -14.36 -2.61
CA HIS A 230 -10.52 -13.86 -2.91
C HIS A 230 -10.37 -12.37 -2.53
N ASN A 231 -11.37 -11.52 -2.85
CA ASN A 231 -11.37 -10.12 -2.44
C ASN A 231 -11.25 -9.98 -0.91
N THR A 232 -11.92 -10.87 -0.16
CA THR A 232 -11.84 -10.89 1.32
C THR A 232 -10.42 -11.10 1.83
N TYR A 233 -9.65 -12.00 1.19
CA TYR A 233 -8.26 -12.27 1.60
C TYR A 233 -7.26 -11.26 1.07
N PHE A 234 -7.54 -10.61 -0.05
CA PHE A 234 -6.70 -9.52 -0.56
C PHE A 234 -6.82 -8.22 0.26
N THR A 235 -7.90 -8.04 1.02
CA THR A 235 -8.20 -6.78 1.71
C THR A 235 -7.09 -6.33 2.65
N LEU A 236 -6.65 -7.17 3.61
CA LEU A 236 -5.59 -6.77 4.55
C LEU A 236 -4.22 -6.63 3.88
N PRO A 237 -3.80 -7.50 2.95
CA PRO A 237 -2.64 -7.27 2.09
C PRO A 237 -2.64 -5.92 1.39
N VAL A 238 -3.75 -5.55 0.75
CA VAL A 238 -3.89 -4.25 0.06
C VAL A 238 -3.78 -3.09 1.05
N LEU A 239 -4.48 -3.16 2.17
CA LEU A 239 -4.41 -2.10 3.20
C LEU A 239 -3.00 -1.92 3.74
N PHE A 240 -2.26 -3.02 4.00
CA PHE A 240 -0.86 -2.94 4.40
C PHE A 240 -0.01 -2.25 3.32
N ALA A 241 -0.12 -2.69 2.06
CA ALA A 241 0.65 -2.12 0.95
C ALA A 241 0.36 -0.62 0.76
N MET A 242 -0.90 -0.18 0.90
CA MET A 242 -1.28 1.23 0.81
C MET A 242 -0.75 2.07 1.99
N LEU A 243 -0.72 1.51 3.20
CA LEU A 243 -0.20 2.18 4.40
C LEU A 243 1.34 2.23 4.42
N SER A 244 2.01 1.30 3.76
CA SER A 244 3.47 1.14 3.79
C SER A 244 4.23 2.38 3.32
N ASN A 245 3.63 3.23 2.48
CA ASN A 245 4.21 4.51 2.03
C ASN A 245 4.65 5.44 3.18
N HIS A 246 4.12 5.24 4.38
CA HIS A 246 4.45 6.03 5.56
C HIS A 246 5.61 5.44 6.37
N TYR A 247 6.15 4.27 5.98
CA TYR A 247 7.11 3.50 6.77
C TYR A 247 8.35 3.13 5.95
N GLY A 248 9.22 4.13 5.72
CA GLY A 248 10.43 4.00 4.89
C GLY A 248 11.34 2.84 5.29
N TRP A 249 11.44 2.56 6.59
CA TRP A 249 12.26 1.47 7.13
C TRP A 249 11.79 0.06 6.70
N LEU A 250 10.52 -0.09 6.24
CA LEU A 250 10.01 -1.36 5.68
C LEU A 250 10.46 -1.56 4.23
N TYR A 251 10.22 -0.56 3.39
CA TYR A 251 10.44 -0.69 1.95
C TYR A 251 11.89 -0.38 1.52
N ASN A 252 12.71 0.20 2.39
CA ASN A 252 14.15 0.40 2.13
C ASN A 252 15.03 -0.74 2.67
N HIS A 253 14.46 -1.77 3.28
CA HIS A 253 15.23 -2.92 3.72
C HIS A 253 15.75 -3.72 2.52
N ASP A 254 16.96 -4.29 2.59
CA ASP A 254 17.58 -5.06 1.49
C ASP A 254 16.72 -6.22 1.00
N LEU A 255 15.99 -6.87 1.92
CA LEU A 255 15.03 -7.94 1.63
C LEU A 255 13.58 -7.44 1.68
N ASN A 256 13.31 -6.24 1.18
CA ASN A 256 11.99 -5.60 1.23
C ASN A 256 10.88 -6.45 0.58
N TRP A 257 11.19 -7.20 -0.48
CA TRP A 257 10.26 -8.14 -1.10
C TRP A 257 9.78 -9.22 -0.12
N LEU A 258 10.68 -9.72 0.73
CA LEU A 258 10.34 -10.72 1.74
C LEU A 258 9.53 -10.10 2.88
N VAL A 259 9.87 -8.89 3.31
CA VAL A 259 9.07 -8.11 4.26
C VAL A 259 7.64 -7.94 3.74
N LEU A 260 7.48 -7.52 2.48
CA LEU A 260 6.18 -7.34 1.85
C LEU A 260 5.35 -8.64 1.85
N ILE A 261 5.95 -9.76 1.42
CA ILE A 261 5.28 -11.06 1.39
C ILE A 261 4.86 -11.51 2.78
N LEU A 262 5.75 -11.43 3.77
CA LEU A 262 5.46 -11.86 5.15
C LEU A 262 4.35 -11.03 5.79
N MET A 263 4.36 -9.72 5.59
CA MET A 263 3.31 -8.82 6.10
C MET A 263 1.96 -9.09 5.44
N MET A 264 1.93 -9.31 4.13
CA MET A 264 0.70 -9.69 3.41
C MET A 264 0.18 -11.05 3.86
N PHE A 265 1.06 -12.02 4.05
CA PHE A 265 0.70 -13.34 4.57
C PHE A 265 0.13 -13.26 5.99
N ALA A 266 0.76 -12.49 6.88
CA ALA A 266 0.25 -12.25 8.23
C ALA A 266 -1.17 -11.64 8.19
N GLY A 267 -1.38 -10.65 7.31
CA GLY A 267 -2.70 -10.06 7.10
C GLY A 267 -3.74 -11.10 6.65
N ALA A 268 -3.42 -11.93 5.66
CA ALA A 268 -4.31 -12.99 5.18
C ALA A 268 -4.61 -14.03 6.25
N ALA A 269 -3.61 -14.45 7.05
CA ALA A 269 -3.79 -15.38 8.15
C ALA A 269 -4.69 -14.81 9.26
N ILE A 270 -4.48 -13.56 9.66
CA ILE A 270 -5.36 -12.86 10.61
C ILE A 270 -6.77 -12.74 10.05
N ARG A 271 -6.92 -12.46 8.76
CA ARG A 271 -8.24 -12.40 8.12
C ARG A 271 -8.97 -13.73 8.20
N GLN A 272 -8.27 -14.85 7.99
CA GLN A 272 -8.84 -16.19 8.10
C GLN A 272 -9.44 -16.45 9.50
N PHE A 273 -8.78 -15.98 10.56
CA PHE A 273 -9.36 -16.06 11.91
C PHE A 273 -10.70 -15.35 11.99
N PHE A 274 -10.78 -14.11 11.48
CA PHE A 274 -12.02 -13.34 11.53
C PHE A 274 -13.14 -13.94 10.69
N VAL A 275 -12.83 -14.54 9.57
CA VAL A 275 -13.81 -15.22 8.70
C VAL A 275 -14.39 -16.45 9.43
N MET A 276 -13.55 -17.27 10.05
CA MET A 276 -13.98 -18.54 10.67
C MET A 276 -14.62 -18.36 12.04
N ARG A 277 -14.32 -17.29 12.79
CA ARG A 277 -14.78 -17.12 14.18
C ARG A 277 -16.29 -17.09 14.32
N HIS A 278 -17.00 -16.63 13.29
CA HIS A 278 -18.47 -16.58 13.30
C HIS A 278 -19.06 -17.98 13.22
N GLY A 279 -18.53 -18.83 12.33
CA GLY A 279 -18.90 -20.24 12.25
C GLY A 279 -18.59 -21.02 13.54
N TYR A 280 -17.48 -20.69 14.21
CA TYR A 280 -17.18 -21.25 15.52
C TYR A 280 -18.25 -20.92 16.58
N LYS A 281 -18.68 -19.67 16.65
CA LYS A 281 -19.75 -19.25 17.59
C LYS A 281 -21.06 -20.01 17.37
N LEU A 282 -21.29 -20.49 16.16
CA LEU A 282 -22.46 -21.29 15.77
C LEU A 282 -22.19 -22.81 15.82
N GLY A 283 -21.05 -23.26 16.34
CA GLY A 283 -20.67 -24.67 16.42
C GLY A 283 -20.33 -25.34 15.09
N ARG A 284 -20.13 -24.55 14.00
CA ARG A 284 -19.85 -25.07 12.64
C ARG A 284 -18.37 -25.39 12.39
N ASN A 285 -17.48 -24.71 13.10
CA ASN A 285 -16.04 -24.82 12.92
C ASN A 285 -15.33 -24.97 14.27
N PRO A 286 -14.17 -25.65 14.35
CA PRO A 286 -13.32 -25.58 15.52
C PRO A 286 -12.80 -24.14 15.71
N HIS A 287 -12.35 -23.80 16.92
CA HIS A 287 -11.86 -22.46 17.22
C HIS A 287 -10.64 -22.11 16.34
N PRO A 288 -10.70 -21.02 15.55
CA PRO A 288 -9.68 -20.73 14.52
C PRO A 288 -8.42 -20.03 15.07
N TRP A 289 -8.12 -20.14 16.39
CA TRP A 289 -7.01 -19.44 17.05
C TRP A 289 -5.65 -19.63 16.36
N LYS A 290 -5.42 -20.81 15.76
CA LYS A 290 -4.18 -21.12 15.05
C LYS A 290 -3.84 -20.12 13.93
N TYR A 291 -4.82 -19.62 13.21
CA TYR A 291 -4.60 -18.64 12.14
C TYR A 291 -4.19 -17.28 12.69
N ALA A 292 -4.83 -16.82 13.77
CA ALA A 292 -4.40 -15.60 14.44
C ALA A 292 -3.00 -15.75 15.05
N ALA A 293 -2.73 -16.89 15.69
CA ALA A 293 -1.41 -17.17 16.27
C ALA A 293 -0.30 -17.18 15.21
N VAL A 294 -0.53 -17.82 14.06
CA VAL A 294 0.44 -17.79 12.93
C VAL A 294 0.64 -16.36 12.43
N GLY A 295 -0.43 -15.61 12.18
CA GLY A 295 -0.31 -14.23 11.71
C GLY A 295 0.45 -13.34 12.70
N VAL A 296 0.14 -13.41 14.00
CA VAL A 296 0.83 -12.66 15.06
C VAL A 296 2.29 -13.11 15.18
N ALA A 297 2.57 -14.41 15.14
CA ALA A 297 3.94 -14.93 15.20
C ALA A 297 4.79 -14.42 14.03
N VAL A 298 4.24 -14.36 12.81
CA VAL A 298 4.93 -13.77 11.66
C VAL A 298 5.20 -12.29 11.88
N LEU A 299 4.22 -11.51 12.37
CA LEU A 299 4.41 -10.09 12.68
C LEU A 299 5.51 -9.87 13.72
N LEU A 300 5.50 -10.65 14.81
CA LEU A 300 6.53 -10.59 15.84
C LEU A 300 7.90 -11.02 15.29
N GLY A 301 7.95 -12.04 14.44
CA GLY A 301 9.16 -12.47 13.76
C GLY A 301 9.74 -11.36 12.88
N VAL A 302 8.92 -10.68 12.09
CA VAL A 302 9.33 -9.54 11.27
C VAL A 302 9.81 -8.37 12.16
N MET A 303 9.10 -8.07 13.27
CA MET A 303 9.53 -7.04 14.22
C MET A 303 10.91 -7.32 14.82
N VAL A 304 11.17 -8.56 15.21
CA VAL A 304 12.47 -8.95 15.77
C VAL A 304 13.56 -8.91 14.71
N TRP A 305 13.24 -9.40 13.51
CA TRP A 305 14.18 -9.41 12.37
C TRP A 305 14.59 -8.01 11.93
N LEU A 306 13.64 -7.08 11.86
CA LEU A 306 13.89 -5.69 11.44
C LEU A 306 14.38 -4.79 12.58
N LYS A 307 14.67 -5.36 13.76
CA LYS A 307 15.21 -4.58 14.88
C LYS A 307 16.56 -3.98 14.50
N PRO A 308 16.76 -2.66 14.62
CA PRO A 308 18.05 -2.03 14.38
C PRO A 308 19.14 -2.66 15.25
N ALA A 309 20.33 -2.84 14.70
CA ALA A 309 21.49 -3.21 15.50
C ALA A 309 21.73 -2.15 16.58
N ALA A 310 22.07 -2.59 17.80
CA ALA A 310 22.45 -1.64 18.83
C ALA A 310 23.67 -0.82 18.32
N PRO A 311 23.72 0.49 18.58
CA PRO A 311 24.90 1.29 18.24
C PRO A 311 26.13 0.63 18.84
N VAL A 312 27.11 0.29 18.00
CA VAL A 312 28.41 -0.16 18.50
C VAL A 312 29.00 1.06 19.18
N ALA A 313 29.16 0.98 20.51
CA ALA A 313 29.84 2.04 21.25
C ALA A 313 31.25 2.17 20.65
N THR A 314 31.48 3.23 19.90
CA THR A 314 32.81 3.59 19.41
C THR A 314 33.64 3.85 20.65
N PRO A 315 34.83 3.21 20.83
CA PRO A 315 35.69 3.54 21.95
C PRO A 315 35.96 5.05 21.92
N ALA A 316 35.69 5.73 23.05
CA ALA A 316 35.94 7.15 23.16
C ALA A 316 37.42 7.43 22.77
N THR A 317 37.59 8.14 21.68
CA THR A 317 38.94 8.64 21.31
C THR A 317 39.43 9.50 22.45
N PRO A 318 40.66 9.25 23.01
CA PRO A 318 41.17 10.07 24.09
C PRO A 318 41.16 11.54 23.67
N ALA A 319 40.57 12.38 24.50
CA ALA A 319 40.52 13.81 24.27
C ALA A 319 41.94 14.36 24.08
N THR A 320 42.24 14.89 22.91
CA THR A 320 43.46 15.64 22.64
C THR A 320 43.46 16.90 23.52
N PRO A 321 44.51 17.21 24.25
CA PRO A 321 44.57 18.40 25.10
C PRO A 321 44.33 19.67 24.27
N ALA A 322 43.47 20.54 24.75
CA ALA A 322 43.15 21.82 24.14
C ALA A 322 44.40 22.70 24.04
N THR A 323 44.77 23.11 22.85
CA THR A 323 45.81 24.14 22.61
C THR A 323 45.20 25.52 22.90
N PRO A 324 45.91 26.42 23.58
CA PRO A 324 45.38 27.73 23.96
C PRO A 324 45.11 28.63 22.74
N ALA A 325 44.03 29.39 22.84
CA ALA A 325 43.59 30.37 21.84
C ALA A 325 44.67 31.43 21.56
N ALA A 326 45.03 31.60 20.31
CA ALA A 326 45.82 32.73 19.84
C ALA A 326 44.91 33.81 19.24
N SER A 327 45.21 35.03 19.59
CA SER A 327 44.49 36.29 19.42
C SER A 327 44.14 36.67 17.98
N ALA A 328 43.08 37.46 17.88
CA ALA A 328 42.59 38.14 16.72
C ALA A 328 43.60 39.10 16.07
N VAL A 329 43.58 39.17 14.74
CA VAL A 329 44.16 40.29 13.93
C VAL A 329 43.15 40.63 12.83
N PRO A 330 43.02 41.95 12.46
CA PRO A 330 41.82 42.50 11.84
C PRO A 330 41.74 42.40 10.32
N ALA A 331 40.51 42.66 9.83
CA ALA A 331 40.12 42.72 8.44
C ALA A 331 40.97 43.68 7.58
N ASN A 332 41.22 43.26 6.35
CA ASN A 332 41.44 44.22 5.26
C ASN A 332 40.71 43.76 4.01
N SER A 333 39.94 44.71 3.48
CA SER A 333 39.11 44.63 2.29
C SER A 333 39.96 44.76 1.02
N ALA A 334 39.74 43.90 0.04
CA ALA A 334 39.66 44.19 -1.41
C ALA A 334 39.70 42.89 -2.24
N GLY A 335 38.73 42.67 -3.14
CA GLY A 335 38.79 41.62 -4.15
C GLY A 335 37.41 41.06 -4.56
N THR A 336 36.56 41.94 -5.04
CA THR A 336 35.32 41.57 -5.73
C THR A 336 35.65 41.33 -7.20
N GLU A 337 35.36 40.16 -7.74
CA GLU A 337 35.03 39.84 -9.14
C GLU A 337 35.46 38.46 -9.65
N THR A 338 35.89 37.51 -8.80
CA THR A 338 36.23 36.16 -9.29
C THR A 338 35.46 35.04 -8.56
N GLN A 339 34.49 35.35 -7.72
CA GLN A 339 33.73 34.33 -6.94
C GLN A 339 32.42 33.86 -7.59
N ALA A 340 31.88 34.54 -8.60
CA ALA A 340 30.60 34.17 -9.16
C ALA A 340 30.65 32.91 -10.07
N SER A 341 31.80 32.61 -10.69
CA SER A 341 31.94 31.46 -11.60
C SER A 341 32.27 30.15 -10.87
N ALA A 342 32.96 30.22 -9.73
CA ALA A 342 33.25 29.05 -8.90
C ALA A 342 32.05 28.61 -8.05
N ALA A 343 31.17 29.55 -7.66
CA ALA A 343 29.97 29.25 -6.89
C ALA A 343 28.90 28.50 -7.70
N ALA A 344 28.80 28.74 -9.01
CA ALA A 344 27.86 28.02 -9.87
C ALA A 344 28.28 26.58 -10.18
N ALA A 345 29.57 26.29 -10.24
CA ALA A 345 30.09 24.92 -10.46
C ALA A 345 30.00 24.04 -9.21
N SER A 346 29.85 24.60 -7.99
CA SER A 346 29.77 23.88 -6.74
C SER A 346 28.34 23.64 -6.23
N ALA A 347 27.33 24.26 -6.82
CA ALA A 347 25.97 24.26 -6.31
C ALA A 347 25.35 22.88 -6.20
N GLY A 348 25.67 21.97 -7.13
CA GLY A 348 25.17 20.58 -7.13
C GLY A 348 26.19 19.56 -6.60
N SER A 349 27.28 19.98 -5.94
CA SER A 349 28.29 19.06 -5.39
C SER A 349 27.81 18.45 -4.06
N TYR A 350 28.21 17.21 -3.79
CA TYR A 350 27.91 16.56 -2.51
C TYR A 350 28.45 17.34 -1.30
N GLU A 351 29.58 18.01 -1.44
CA GLU A 351 30.16 18.79 -0.33
C GLU A 351 29.22 19.91 0.14
N ASN A 352 28.54 20.60 -0.78
CA ASN A 352 27.52 21.58 -0.41
C ASN A 352 26.32 20.91 0.28
N VAL A 353 25.85 19.78 -0.26
CA VAL A 353 24.76 19.03 0.35
C VAL A 353 25.16 18.51 1.74
N ARG A 354 26.39 18.06 1.91
CA ARG A 354 26.93 17.61 3.19
C ARG A 354 26.86 18.71 4.27
N ILE A 355 27.23 19.93 3.90
CA ILE A 355 27.15 21.09 4.82
C ILE A 355 25.69 21.36 5.21
N ILE A 356 24.77 21.35 4.24
CA ILE A 356 23.33 21.54 4.49
C ILE A 356 22.80 20.43 5.39
N MET A 357 23.18 19.17 5.14
CA MET A 357 22.78 18.04 5.97
C MET A 357 23.24 18.18 7.42
N GLN A 358 24.50 18.59 7.63
CA GLN A 358 25.06 18.79 8.96
C GLN A 358 24.33 19.91 9.72
N GLN A 359 23.99 20.99 9.05
CA GLN A 359 23.34 22.14 9.69
C GLN A 359 21.87 21.90 10.03
N HIS A 360 21.13 21.20 9.18
CA HIS A 360 19.66 21.16 9.24
C HIS A 360 19.07 19.76 9.48
N CYS A 361 19.82 18.68 9.22
CA CYS A 361 19.26 17.33 9.18
C CYS A 361 19.84 16.41 10.27
N VAL A 362 21.17 16.40 10.44
CA VAL A 362 21.89 15.49 11.36
C VAL A 362 21.45 15.68 12.81
N VAL A 363 21.04 16.88 13.19
CA VAL A 363 20.55 17.19 14.55
C VAL A 363 19.36 16.30 14.97
N CYS A 364 18.58 15.81 14.00
CA CYS A 364 17.45 14.90 14.24
C CYS A 364 17.65 13.52 13.59
N HIS A 365 18.63 13.38 12.69
CA HIS A 365 18.84 12.20 11.87
C HIS A 365 20.28 11.67 12.00
N SER A 366 20.74 11.43 13.23
CA SER A 366 22.04 10.81 13.49
C SER A 366 21.94 9.69 14.51
N SER A 367 22.96 8.84 14.58
CA SER A 367 23.08 7.79 15.59
C SER A 367 23.31 8.33 17.00
N GLU A 368 23.82 9.56 17.13
CA GLU A 368 24.01 10.23 18.42
C GLU A 368 22.74 10.83 19.00
N THR A 369 21.73 11.06 18.14
CA THR A 369 20.40 11.51 18.53
C THR A 369 19.40 10.37 18.34
N ILE A 370 18.16 10.54 18.79
CA ILE A 370 17.10 9.58 18.47
C ILE A 370 16.77 9.73 16.99
N ALA A 371 17.44 8.93 16.13
CA ALA A 371 17.25 8.96 14.70
C ALA A 371 15.75 8.87 14.36
N GLN A 372 15.15 9.98 13.99
CA GLN A 372 13.73 10.05 13.71
C GLN A 372 13.36 9.07 12.59
N LYS A 373 12.42 8.15 12.88
CA LYS A 373 11.99 7.07 11.96
C LYS A 373 13.14 6.16 11.47
N ASN A 374 14.20 6.03 12.24
CA ASN A 374 15.39 5.23 11.90
C ASN A 374 16.09 5.65 10.60
N VAL A 375 15.91 6.90 10.18
CA VAL A 375 16.63 7.51 9.04
C VAL A 375 17.86 8.23 9.59
N LYS A 376 19.05 7.86 9.11
CA LYS A 376 20.34 8.42 9.55
C LYS A 376 21.07 9.05 8.38
N PHE A 377 21.87 10.08 8.69
CA PHE A 377 22.69 10.81 7.73
C PHE A 377 24.12 11.01 8.26
N ASP A 378 24.62 10.00 9.00
CA ASP A 378 25.95 10.06 9.63
C ASP A 378 27.08 9.87 8.61
N SER A 379 26.81 9.14 7.51
CA SER A 379 27.77 8.88 6.44
C SER A 379 27.27 9.34 5.07
N PRO A 380 28.19 9.62 4.12
CA PRO A 380 27.82 9.93 2.73
C PRO A 380 26.94 8.87 2.08
N GLU A 381 27.23 7.60 2.35
CA GLU A 381 26.50 6.45 1.82
C GLU A 381 25.05 6.42 2.33
N GLU A 382 24.83 6.75 3.61
CA GLU A 382 23.48 6.86 4.18
C GLU A 382 22.70 8.01 3.54
N VAL A 383 23.32 9.18 3.34
CA VAL A 383 22.71 10.30 2.63
C VAL A 383 22.34 9.90 1.20
N LYS A 384 23.23 9.22 0.48
CA LYS A 384 22.99 8.74 -0.87
C LYS A 384 21.85 7.71 -0.91
N SER A 385 21.82 6.77 0.02
CA SER A 385 20.76 5.75 0.08
C SER A 385 19.37 6.36 0.32
N HIS A 386 19.30 7.53 0.94
CA HIS A 386 18.06 8.27 1.19
C HIS A 386 17.84 9.45 0.23
N ALA A 387 18.66 9.61 -0.81
CA ALA A 387 18.65 10.79 -1.68
C ALA A 387 17.25 11.08 -2.26
N GLN A 388 16.52 10.06 -2.69
CA GLN A 388 15.15 10.19 -3.19
C GLN A 388 14.19 10.73 -2.12
N GLN A 389 14.30 10.22 -0.90
CA GLN A 389 13.45 10.66 0.22
C GLN A 389 13.79 12.08 0.65
N ILE A 390 15.08 12.42 0.69
CA ILE A 390 15.56 13.78 0.96
C ILE A 390 14.96 14.73 -0.08
N TYR A 391 15.08 14.42 -1.36
CA TYR A 391 14.51 15.22 -2.44
C TYR A 391 12.99 15.39 -2.28
N GLN A 392 12.26 14.29 -2.03
CA GLN A 392 10.82 14.33 -1.84
C GLN A 392 10.40 15.19 -0.63
N GLN A 393 11.03 15.00 0.51
CA GLN A 393 10.60 15.65 1.76
C GLN A 393 11.10 17.09 1.87
N VAL A 394 12.28 17.39 1.34
CA VAL A 394 12.93 18.71 1.46
C VAL A 394 12.58 19.61 0.28
N VAL A 395 12.66 19.11 -0.96
CA VAL A 395 12.49 19.93 -2.16
C VAL A 395 11.03 19.98 -2.61
N LEU A 396 10.42 18.80 -2.82
CA LEU A 396 9.07 18.75 -3.38
C LEU A 396 7.98 19.07 -2.35
N LEU A 397 7.99 18.35 -1.23
CA LEU A 397 6.94 18.48 -0.22
C LEU A 397 7.19 19.59 0.80
N ARG A 398 8.41 20.10 0.88
CA ARG A 398 8.87 21.11 1.85
C ARG A 398 8.45 20.81 3.30
N LYS A 399 8.38 19.51 3.65
CA LYS A 399 7.99 19.04 4.99
C LYS A 399 9.16 18.98 5.97
N MET A 400 10.39 18.98 5.43
CA MET A 400 11.62 18.98 6.23
C MET A 400 12.38 20.30 6.03
N PRO A 401 13.04 20.82 7.07
CA PRO A 401 13.10 20.34 8.46
C PRO A 401 11.74 20.40 9.17
N PHE A 402 11.44 19.33 9.97
CA PHE A 402 10.16 19.24 10.65
C PHE A 402 9.98 20.36 11.71
N GLY A 403 8.83 21.00 11.71
CA GLY A 403 8.53 22.09 12.64
C GLY A 403 9.07 23.47 12.22
N ASN A 404 10.06 23.55 11.33
CA ASN A 404 10.55 24.80 10.76
C ASN A 404 10.95 24.65 9.29
N PRO A 405 10.02 24.51 8.36
CA PRO A 405 10.33 24.38 6.94
C PRO A 405 11.07 25.59 6.35
N GLY A 406 10.93 26.76 6.97
CA GLY A 406 11.61 28.01 6.58
C GLY A 406 13.09 28.07 6.96
N ALA A 407 13.60 27.10 7.77
CA ALA A 407 15.01 27.07 8.15
C ALA A 407 15.94 26.76 6.96
N LEU A 408 15.46 26.07 5.92
CA LEU A 408 16.19 25.90 4.66
C LEU A 408 15.81 27.02 3.69
N SER A 409 16.82 27.70 3.14
CA SER A 409 16.64 28.68 2.07
C SER A 409 16.28 28.00 0.74
N ASP A 410 15.71 28.76 -0.19
CA ASP A 410 15.43 28.25 -1.55
C ASP A 410 16.73 27.89 -2.29
N THR A 411 17.84 28.55 -1.99
CA THR A 411 19.16 28.24 -2.57
C THR A 411 19.68 26.88 -2.09
N GLU A 412 19.53 26.57 -0.80
CA GLU A 412 19.90 25.26 -0.25
C GLU A 412 19.02 24.14 -0.79
N ARG A 413 17.74 24.40 -0.98
CA ARG A 413 16.81 23.43 -1.62
C ARG A 413 17.19 23.18 -3.07
N GLU A 414 17.57 24.21 -3.81
CA GLU A 414 18.02 24.09 -5.20
C GLU A 414 19.35 23.32 -5.28
N ALA A 415 20.27 23.50 -4.32
CA ALA A 415 21.49 22.71 -4.24
C ALA A 415 21.23 21.21 -4.03
N ILE A 416 20.29 20.87 -3.12
CA ILE A 416 19.85 19.47 -2.91
C ILE A 416 19.19 18.93 -4.17
N LYS A 417 18.37 19.72 -4.86
CA LYS A 417 17.70 19.34 -6.10
C LYS A 417 18.72 19.02 -7.19
N GLN A 418 19.66 19.93 -7.45
CA GLN A 418 20.70 19.74 -8.47
C GLN A 418 21.57 18.52 -8.18
N TRP A 419 21.96 18.32 -6.90
CA TRP A 419 22.69 17.11 -6.50
C TRP A 419 21.90 15.85 -6.80
N PHE A 420 20.62 15.81 -6.49
CA PHE A 420 19.76 14.67 -6.74
C PHE A 420 19.57 14.41 -8.25
N GLU A 421 19.26 15.46 -9.02
CA GLU A 421 19.08 15.38 -10.48
C GLU A 421 20.37 14.98 -11.23
N ASN A 422 21.55 15.26 -10.65
CA ASN A 422 22.85 14.81 -11.13
C ASN A 422 23.22 13.39 -10.66
N GLY A 423 22.23 12.60 -10.18
CA GLY A 423 22.44 11.20 -9.80
C GLY A 423 22.93 10.98 -8.37
N ALA A 424 22.82 11.97 -7.50
CA ALA A 424 23.23 11.90 -6.10
C ALA A 424 24.67 11.39 -5.90
N ALA A 425 25.60 11.85 -6.74
CA ALA A 425 27.01 11.46 -6.68
C ALA A 425 27.67 11.99 -5.39
N LEU A 426 28.65 11.25 -4.86
CA LEU A 426 29.38 11.59 -3.62
C LEU A 426 30.74 12.30 -3.87
N ASN A 427 31.08 12.56 -5.09
CA ASN A 427 32.30 13.23 -5.57
C ASN A 427 32.06 14.70 -5.92
#